data_8c1740da89086c65f091f78d7ccc6350
#
_entry.id   8c1740da89086c65f091f78d7ccc6350
#
_cell.length_a   1.000
_cell.length_b   1.000
_cell.length_c   1.000
_cell.angle_alpha   90.00
_cell.angle_beta   90.00
_cell.angle_gamma   90.00
#
_symmetry.space_group_name_H-M   'P 1'
#
loop_
_entity.id
_entity.type
_entity.pdbx_description
1 polymer ?
#
loop_
_entity_poly.entity_id
_entity_poly.type
_entity_poly.pdbx_seq_one_letter_code
_entity_poly.pdbx_strand_id
1 'polypeptide(L)'
;MSTRRRTLYEIDKALHFNSAITDSVWLREKGFTPGGCAADYGALLSIFKVLNIMHPEKTLEFGLGQSSKLIHQYAKHFDKFAVTVESDPVWTEFFRRSISDSYPVNVSIHPAEQVLYKGRKTLAYTQLDSIMEQGPYDFVFVDGPFGSKHYSRSQILGMLPDGISEDYCIIVHDLERYGEQQTLEEMIRILTAAGRKPVVRLFHGEKSHVMLCSQSLYFLTTV
;
A
#
# COMPACT_ATOMS: atom_id res chain seq x y z
N MET A 1 -21.29 -6.50 -4.48
CA MET A 1 -21.52 -5.61 -5.64
C MET A 1 -21.53 -6.44 -6.92
N SER A 2 -22.39 -6.17 -7.93
CA SER A 2 -22.41 -6.91 -9.18
C SER A 2 -21.17 -6.63 -10.03
N THR A 3 -20.76 -7.60 -10.89
CA THR A 3 -19.59 -7.45 -11.80
C THR A 3 -19.69 -6.17 -12.64
N ARG A 4 -20.88 -5.92 -13.25
CA ARG A 4 -21.12 -4.70 -14.06
C ARG A 4 -20.84 -3.42 -13.26
N ARG A 5 -21.23 -3.37 -12.00
CA ARG A 5 -21.01 -2.20 -11.14
C ARG A 5 -19.52 -2.02 -10.80
N ARG A 6 -18.79 -3.11 -10.57
CA ARG A 6 -17.35 -3.07 -10.36
C ARG A 6 -16.61 -2.52 -11.58
N THR A 7 -16.95 -3.01 -12.78
CA THR A 7 -16.36 -2.53 -14.03
C THR A 7 -16.62 -1.03 -14.25
N LEU A 8 -17.85 -0.55 -14.00
CA LEU A 8 -18.15 0.88 -14.12
C LEU A 8 -17.34 1.73 -13.12
N TYR A 9 -17.18 1.25 -11.90
CA TYR A 9 -16.34 1.90 -10.91
C TYR A 9 -14.88 1.97 -11.35
N GLU A 10 -14.35 0.87 -11.90
CA GLU A 10 -12.97 0.81 -12.37
C GLU A 10 -12.72 1.77 -13.54
N ILE A 11 -13.66 1.84 -14.49
CA ILE A 11 -13.61 2.82 -15.58
C ILE A 11 -13.63 4.26 -15.04
N ASP A 12 -14.50 4.58 -14.08
CA ASP A 12 -14.58 5.88 -13.44
C ASP A 12 -13.23 6.22 -12.76
N LYS A 13 -12.65 5.28 -12.00
CA LYS A 13 -11.35 5.48 -11.36
C LYS A 13 -10.21 5.62 -12.36
N ALA A 14 -10.24 4.87 -13.47
CA ALA A 14 -9.27 5.00 -14.54
C ALA A 14 -9.30 6.40 -15.19
N LEU A 15 -10.49 6.93 -15.45
CA LEU A 15 -10.64 8.28 -16.00
C LEU A 15 -10.10 9.34 -15.01
N HIS A 16 -10.48 9.24 -13.73
CA HIS A 16 -10.01 10.15 -12.70
C HIS A 16 -8.51 10.06 -12.47
N PHE A 17 -7.95 8.85 -12.42
CA PHE A 17 -6.51 8.64 -12.26
C PHE A 17 -5.73 9.23 -13.43
N ASN A 18 -6.11 8.88 -14.66
CA ASN A 18 -5.42 9.39 -15.86
C ASN A 18 -5.51 10.91 -15.97
N SER A 19 -6.66 11.51 -15.61
CA SER A 19 -6.79 12.98 -15.55
C SER A 19 -5.88 13.56 -14.47
N ALA A 20 -5.87 13.00 -13.27
CA ALA A 20 -5.08 13.50 -12.15
C ALA A 20 -3.56 13.46 -12.40
N ILE A 21 -3.06 12.41 -13.08
CA ILE A 21 -1.64 12.28 -13.36
C ILE A 21 -1.18 13.13 -14.56
N THR A 22 -2.09 13.63 -15.39
CA THR A 22 -1.74 14.35 -16.62
C THR A 22 -0.84 15.54 -16.36
N ASP A 23 -1.18 16.36 -15.38
CA ASP A 23 -0.46 17.60 -15.04
C ASP A 23 0.55 17.41 -13.90
N SER A 24 0.77 16.17 -13.46
CA SER A 24 1.75 15.89 -12.42
C SER A 24 3.17 16.21 -12.89
N VAL A 25 3.85 17.07 -12.17
CA VAL A 25 5.23 17.49 -12.47
C VAL A 25 6.27 16.48 -11.99
N TRP A 26 5.94 15.71 -10.95
CA TRP A 26 6.85 14.73 -10.35
C TRP A 26 6.71 13.35 -10.99
N LEU A 27 5.54 13.01 -11.54
CA LEU A 27 5.30 11.73 -12.18
C LEU A 27 5.67 11.81 -13.67
N ARG A 28 6.85 11.32 -14.01
CA ARG A 28 7.39 11.35 -15.38
C ARG A 28 6.94 10.15 -16.20
N GLU A 29 7.06 8.96 -15.63
CA GLU A 29 6.56 7.72 -16.23
C GLU A 29 5.10 7.52 -15.88
N LYS A 30 4.21 7.78 -16.85
CA LYS A 30 2.75 7.74 -16.68
C LYS A 30 2.10 6.48 -17.29
N GLY A 31 2.91 5.52 -17.73
CA GLY A 31 2.43 4.23 -18.22
C GLY A 31 2.12 3.26 -17.09
N PHE A 32 0.84 3.02 -16.82
CA PHE A 32 0.39 2.07 -15.81
C PHE A 32 -0.42 0.95 -16.45
N THR A 33 -0.23 -0.28 -15.96
CA THR A 33 -0.98 -1.48 -16.37
C THR A 33 -1.62 -2.12 -15.13
N PRO A 34 -2.65 -1.47 -14.54
CA PRO A 34 -3.32 -1.98 -13.35
C PRO A 34 -4.17 -3.20 -13.66
N GLY A 35 -4.60 -3.89 -12.59
CA GLY A 35 -5.45 -5.08 -12.68
C GLY A 35 -4.68 -6.41 -12.65
N GLY A 36 -5.38 -7.52 -12.71
CA GLY A 36 -4.78 -8.84 -12.45
C GLY A 36 -4.23 -8.94 -11.03
N CYS A 37 -2.93 -9.22 -10.88
CA CYS A 37 -2.26 -9.24 -9.57
C CYS A 37 -1.82 -7.84 -9.10
N ALA A 38 -1.80 -6.83 -9.99
CA ALA A 38 -1.41 -5.47 -9.64
C ALA A 38 -2.54 -4.70 -8.93
N ALA A 39 -2.19 -3.59 -8.29
CA ALA A 39 -3.15 -2.63 -7.76
C ALA A 39 -4.08 -2.13 -8.88
N ASP A 40 -5.36 -1.96 -8.57
CA ASP A 40 -6.36 -1.41 -9.49
C ASP A 40 -6.28 0.12 -9.58
N TYR A 41 -7.01 0.72 -10.52
CA TYR A 41 -7.02 2.19 -10.68
C TYR A 41 -7.54 2.92 -9.44
N GLY A 42 -8.45 2.29 -8.68
CA GLY A 42 -8.95 2.84 -7.43
C GLY A 42 -7.85 3.00 -6.39
N ALA A 43 -7.03 1.97 -6.20
CA ALA A 43 -5.89 2.01 -5.28
C ALA A 43 -4.81 2.98 -5.77
N LEU A 44 -4.45 2.95 -7.06
CA LEU A 44 -3.46 3.89 -7.64
C LEU A 44 -3.90 5.35 -7.47
N LEU A 45 -5.18 5.66 -7.69
CA LEU A 45 -5.73 7.00 -7.46
C LEU A 45 -5.61 7.43 -6.00
N SER A 46 -5.94 6.54 -5.06
CA SER A 46 -5.83 6.81 -3.63
C SER A 46 -4.38 7.05 -3.21
N ILE A 47 -3.43 6.23 -3.68
CA ILE A 47 -1.99 6.42 -3.44
C ILE A 47 -1.53 7.76 -4.00
N PHE A 48 -1.87 8.08 -5.26
CA PHE A 48 -1.51 9.34 -5.88
C PHE A 48 -2.00 10.56 -5.08
N LYS A 49 -3.25 10.50 -4.60
CA LYS A 49 -3.83 11.56 -3.76
C LYS A 49 -3.12 11.68 -2.41
N VAL A 50 -2.82 10.57 -1.74
CA VAL A 50 -2.06 10.56 -0.48
C VAL A 50 -0.70 11.22 -0.68
N LEU A 51 0.04 10.84 -1.70
CA LEU A 51 1.36 11.40 -2.00
C LEU A 51 1.30 12.92 -2.23
N ASN A 52 0.27 13.42 -2.93
CA ASN A 52 0.13 14.85 -3.24
C ASN A 52 -0.44 15.70 -2.09
N ILE A 53 -1.17 15.12 -1.17
CA ILE A 53 -1.88 15.86 -0.12
C ILE A 53 -1.13 15.76 1.21
N MET A 54 -0.68 14.55 1.57
CA MET A 54 0.02 14.29 2.82
C MET A 54 1.49 14.65 2.76
N HIS A 55 2.12 14.55 1.58
CA HIS A 55 3.57 14.73 1.38
C HIS A 55 4.42 13.89 2.34
N PRO A 56 4.27 12.55 2.35
CA PRO A 56 4.95 11.69 3.30
C PRO A 56 6.47 11.78 3.16
N GLU A 57 7.17 11.82 4.31
CA GLU A 57 8.64 11.81 4.40
C GLU A 57 9.20 10.40 4.23
N LYS A 58 8.50 9.42 4.83
CA LYS A 58 8.90 8.01 4.79
C LYS A 58 7.75 7.11 4.36
N THR A 59 7.93 6.43 3.25
CA THR A 59 6.94 5.50 2.70
C THR A 59 7.45 4.07 2.73
N LEU A 60 6.62 3.15 3.20
CA LEU A 60 6.83 1.71 3.12
C LEU A 60 5.77 1.08 2.22
N GLU A 61 6.21 0.21 1.33
CA GLU A 61 5.33 -0.60 0.51
C GLU A 61 5.62 -2.08 0.72
N PHE A 62 4.58 -2.89 0.91
CA PHE A 62 4.65 -4.34 0.88
C PHE A 62 4.07 -4.86 -0.42
N GLY A 63 4.93 -5.47 -1.25
CA GLY A 63 4.60 -5.98 -2.58
C GLY A 63 4.99 -5.04 -3.70
N LEU A 64 5.93 -5.47 -4.54
CA LEU A 64 6.44 -4.71 -5.69
C LEU A 64 5.46 -4.77 -6.87
N GLY A 65 5.02 -3.59 -7.37
CA GLY A 65 4.08 -3.55 -8.48
C GLY A 65 3.88 -2.17 -9.11
N GLN A 66 2.71 -1.93 -9.69
CA GLN A 66 2.41 -0.67 -10.36
C GLN A 66 2.38 0.53 -9.39
N SER A 67 2.01 0.32 -8.15
CA SER A 67 2.06 1.32 -7.07
C SER A 67 3.48 1.80 -6.78
N SER A 68 4.46 0.92 -6.89
CA SER A 68 5.87 1.26 -6.71
C SER A 68 6.36 2.34 -7.67
N LYS A 69 5.80 2.39 -8.90
CA LYS A 69 6.10 3.47 -9.86
C LYS A 69 5.68 4.84 -9.33
N LEU A 70 4.52 4.95 -8.66
CA LEU A 70 4.08 6.20 -8.04
C LEU A 70 4.98 6.57 -6.87
N ILE A 71 5.18 5.64 -5.94
CA ILE A 71 5.87 5.85 -4.69
C ILE A 71 7.33 6.27 -4.92
N HIS A 72 8.06 5.56 -5.77
CA HIS A 72 9.47 5.84 -5.99
C HIS A 72 9.75 7.06 -6.87
N GLN A 73 8.87 7.39 -7.84
CA GLN A 73 8.98 8.65 -8.57
C GLN A 73 8.73 9.85 -7.65
N TYR A 74 7.72 9.76 -6.77
CA TYR A 74 7.46 10.77 -5.75
C TYR A 74 8.67 10.94 -4.84
N ALA A 75 9.17 9.87 -4.25
CA ALA A 75 10.31 9.89 -3.35
C ALA A 75 11.55 10.50 -4.02
N LYS A 76 11.84 10.11 -5.26
CA LYS A 76 12.97 10.67 -6.03
C LYS A 76 12.82 12.16 -6.30
N HIS A 77 11.61 12.60 -6.67
CA HIS A 77 11.37 14.01 -7.03
C HIS A 77 11.49 14.95 -5.83
N PHE A 78 10.97 14.54 -4.68
CA PHE A 78 10.90 15.37 -3.47
C PHE A 78 12.01 15.08 -2.45
N ASP A 79 13.00 14.24 -2.80
CA ASP A 79 14.08 13.80 -1.91
C ASP A 79 13.55 13.16 -0.61
N LYS A 80 12.58 12.26 -0.77
CA LYS A 80 11.94 11.53 0.34
C LYS A 80 12.40 10.08 0.38
N PHE A 81 12.19 9.44 1.52
CA PHE A 81 12.51 8.03 1.68
C PHE A 81 11.34 7.14 1.23
N ALA A 82 11.65 6.13 0.43
CA ALA A 82 10.73 5.05 0.11
C ALA A 82 11.45 3.72 0.06
N VAL A 83 10.82 2.67 0.56
CA VAL A 83 11.27 1.29 0.46
C VAL A 83 10.10 0.37 0.13
N THR A 84 10.32 -0.55 -0.81
CA THR A 84 9.39 -1.63 -1.15
C THR A 84 9.96 -2.95 -0.69
N VAL A 85 9.18 -3.73 0.05
CA VAL A 85 9.51 -5.09 0.48
C VAL A 85 8.93 -6.08 -0.52
N GLU A 86 9.77 -6.96 -1.04
CA GLU A 86 9.40 -8.01 -1.99
C GLU A 86 10.10 -9.33 -1.62
N SER A 87 9.55 -10.47 -2.01
CA SER A 87 10.15 -11.79 -1.77
C SER A 87 10.74 -12.46 -3.00
N ASP A 88 10.35 -12.04 -4.19
CA ASP A 88 10.77 -12.64 -5.45
C ASP A 88 11.87 -11.79 -6.13
N PRO A 89 13.15 -12.24 -6.10
CA PRO A 89 14.24 -11.52 -6.76
C PRO A 89 14.12 -11.55 -8.29
N VAL A 90 13.48 -12.59 -8.87
CA VAL A 90 13.28 -12.67 -10.33
C VAL A 90 12.26 -11.64 -10.77
N TRP A 91 11.16 -11.51 -10.03
CA TRP A 91 10.16 -10.45 -10.26
C TRP A 91 10.78 -9.07 -10.09
N THR A 92 11.59 -8.88 -9.06
CA THR A 92 12.29 -7.60 -8.81
C THR A 92 13.19 -7.20 -9.98
N GLU A 93 13.96 -8.13 -10.51
CA GLU A 93 14.84 -7.86 -11.66
C GLU A 93 14.04 -7.57 -12.93
N PHE A 94 12.95 -8.34 -13.19
CA PHE A 94 12.05 -8.08 -14.30
C PHE A 94 11.42 -6.67 -14.18
N PHE A 95 10.94 -6.31 -12.99
CA PHE A 95 10.32 -5.01 -12.74
C PHE A 95 11.32 -3.88 -13.01
N ARG A 96 12.56 -3.98 -12.49
CA ARG A 96 13.61 -2.98 -12.72
C ARG A 96 13.91 -2.75 -14.20
N ARG A 97 13.92 -3.81 -15.00
CA ARG A 97 14.09 -3.71 -16.47
C ARG A 97 12.90 -3.11 -17.19
N SER A 98 11.73 -3.16 -16.59
CA SER A 98 10.49 -2.67 -17.20
C SER A 98 10.20 -1.19 -16.95
N ILE A 99 10.98 -0.55 -16.07
CA ILE A 99 10.83 0.86 -15.72
C ILE A 99 11.98 1.69 -16.30
N SER A 100 11.76 3.00 -16.35
CA SER A 100 12.80 3.95 -16.78
C SER A 100 13.94 4.05 -15.77
N ASP A 101 15.17 4.21 -16.23
CA ASP A 101 16.34 4.51 -15.40
C ASP A 101 16.27 5.89 -14.71
N SER A 102 15.22 6.66 -14.96
CA SER A 102 15.07 8.02 -14.45
C SER A 102 14.84 8.11 -12.93
N TYR A 103 14.47 6.99 -12.30
CA TYR A 103 14.29 6.91 -10.83
C TYR A 103 14.69 5.52 -10.31
N PRO A 104 15.45 5.47 -9.19
CA PRO A 104 15.77 4.20 -8.55
C PRO A 104 14.55 3.66 -7.81
N VAL A 105 14.30 2.35 -7.91
CA VAL A 105 13.34 1.67 -7.04
C VAL A 105 14.12 0.94 -5.95
N ASN A 106 13.98 1.43 -4.71
CA ASN A 106 14.61 0.85 -3.54
C ASN A 106 13.78 -0.37 -3.09
N VAL A 107 14.21 -1.56 -3.48
CA VAL A 107 13.56 -2.83 -3.13
C VAL A 107 14.44 -3.59 -2.16
N SER A 108 13.86 -3.94 -1.02
CA SER A 108 14.45 -4.81 0.00
C SER A 108 13.86 -6.22 -0.13
N ILE A 109 14.72 -7.21 -0.37
CA ILE A 109 14.27 -8.60 -0.54
C ILE A 109 14.19 -9.28 0.81
N HIS A 110 12.98 -9.74 1.15
CA HIS A 110 12.67 -10.44 2.39
C HIS A 110 11.87 -11.71 2.11
N PRO A 111 12.13 -12.81 2.83
CA PRO A 111 11.38 -14.05 2.63
C PRO A 111 9.90 -13.85 2.96
N ALA A 112 9.04 -14.47 2.15
CA ALA A 112 7.63 -14.67 2.48
C ALA A 112 7.45 -16.09 2.97
N GLU A 113 7.08 -16.26 4.24
CA GLU A 113 7.03 -17.55 4.91
C GLU A 113 5.68 -17.79 5.57
N GLN A 114 5.35 -19.07 5.75
CA GLN A 114 4.18 -19.44 6.54
C GLN A 114 4.47 -19.22 8.03
N VAL A 115 3.75 -18.30 8.64
CA VAL A 115 3.81 -18.01 10.07
C VAL A 115 2.50 -18.37 10.75
N LEU A 116 2.51 -18.47 12.08
CA LEU A 116 1.31 -18.63 12.89
C LEU A 116 0.92 -17.29 13.51
N TYR A 117 -0.29 -16.83 13.22
CA TYR A 117 -0.91 -15.71 13.91
C TYR A 117 -2.23 -16.15 14.56
N LYS A 118 -2.35 -15.99 15.87
CA LYS A 118 -3.52 -16.46 16.66
C LYS A 118 -3.93 -17.92 16.35
N GLY A 119 -2.91 -18.80 16.19
CA GLY A 119 -3.13 -20.23 15.90
C GLY A 119 -3.57 -20.52 14.45
N ARG A 120 -3.58 -19.53 13.55
CA ARG A 120 -3.89 -19.70 12.13
C ARG A 120 -2.63 -19.52 11.28
N LYS A 121 -2.49 -20.40 10.27
CA LYS A 121 -1.41 -20.24 9.28
C LYS A 121 -1.72 -19.09 8.34
N THR A 122 -0.75 -18.23 8.15
CA THR A 122 -0.79 -17.13 7.18
C THR A 122 0.57 -16.96 6.49
N LEU A 123 0.60 -16.40 5.30
CA LEU A 123 1.81 -16.01 4.62
C LEU A 123 2.14 -14.56 4.99
N ALA A 124 3.37 -14.30 5.43
CA ALA A 124 3.84 -12.97 5.80
C ALA A 124 5.30 -12.79 5.41
N TYR A 125 5.70 -11.57 5.14
CA TYR A 125 7.14 -11.24 5.07
C TYR A 125 7.76 -11.40 6.45
N THR A 126 8.96 -11.96 6.49
CA THR A 126 9.74 -12.21 7.72
C THR A 126 11.10 -11.50 7.65
N GLN A 127 11.85 -11.51 8.77
CA GLN A 127 13.16 -10.87 8.88
C GLN A 127 13.13 -9.37 8.58
N LEU A 128 12.12 -8.66 9.10
CA LEU A 128 11.86 -7.24 8.81
C LEU A 128 12.58 -6.26 9.75
N ASP A 129 13.54 -6.69 10.58
CA ASP A 129 14.20 -5.85 11.57
C ASP A 129 14.80 -4.59 10.93
N SER A 130 15.51 -4.74 9.82
CA SER A 130 16.10 -3.62 9.07
C SER A 130 15.05 -2.65 8.50
N ILE A 131 13.85 -3.14 8.19
CA ILE A 131 12.73 -2.29 7.76
C ILE A 131 12.15 -1.54 8.96
N MET A 132 12.00 -2.21 10.10
CA MET A 132 11.51 -1.59 11.33
C MET A 132 12.44 -0.47 11.83
N GLU A 133 13.76 -0.67 11.76
CA GLU A 133 14.77 0.32 12.15
C GLU A 133 14.75 1.60 11.30
N GLN A 134 14.30 1.52 10.04
CA GLN A 134 14.16 2.67 9.14
C GLN A 134 12.91 3.51 9.43
N GLY A 135 11.94 2.97 10.18
CA GLY A 135 10.73 3.69 10.58
C GLY A 135 11.00 4.86 11.55
N PRO A 136 9.97 5.48 12.12
CA PRO A 136 8.56 5.26 11.78
C PRO A 136 8.20 5.77 10.38
N TYR A 137 7.17 5.15 9.77
CA TYR A 137 6.69 5.48 8.44
C TYR A 137 5.41 6.33 8.48
N ASP A 138 5.33 7.32 7.62
CA ASP A 138 4.15 8.19 7.50
C ASP A 138 3.09 7.54 6.61
N PHE A 139 3.52 6.92 5.51
CA PHE A 139 2.64 6.23 4.60
C PHE A 139 3.05 4.77 4.43
N VAL A 140 2.07 3.85 4.55
CA VAL A 140 2.27 2.42 4.33
C VAL A 140 1.24 1.91 3.34
N PHE A 141 1.70 1.26 2.27
CA PHE A 141 0.84 0.54 1.34
C PHE A 141 1.05 -0.98 1.48
N VAL A 142 -0.05 -1.72 1.65
CA VAL A 142 -0.02 -3.16 1.93
C VAL A 142 -0.74 -3.92 0.81
N ASP A 143 0.03 -4.47 -0.14
CA ASP A 143 -0.45 -5.31 -1.25
C ASP A 143 0.35 -6.61 -1.42
N GLY A 144 1.21 -6.94 -0.50
CA GLY A 144 2.02 -8.16 -0.46
C GLY A 144 2.17 -8.73 0.95
N PRO A 145 2.59 -10.00 1.07
CA PRO A 145 2.73 -11.01 0.02
C PRO A 145 1.38 -11.54 -0.48
N PHE A 146 1.37 -12.65 -1.24
CA PHE A 146 0.12 -13.29 -1.67
C PHE A 146 -0.83 -13.53 -0.51
N GLY A 147 -2.13 -13.34 -0.77
CA GLY A 147 -3.18 -13.43 0.24
C GLY A 147 -3.31 -14.81 0.88
N SER A 148 -3.70 -14.82 2.14
CA SER A 148 -3.97 -16.02 2.94
C SER A 148 -5.43 -16.07 3.37
N LYS A 149 -5.91 -17.29 3.71
CA LYS A 149 -7.29 -17.47 4.16
C LYS A 149 -7.59 -16.71 5.47
N HIS A 150 -6.59 -16.61 6.36
CA HIS A 150 -6.72 -15.99 7.67
C HIS A 150 -5.58 -14.99 7.90
N TYR A 151 -5.86 -13.85 8.48
CA TYR A 151 -4.89 -12.81 8.86
C TYR A 151 -3.85 -12.54 7.78
N SER A 152 -4.33 -12.40 6.54
CA SER A 152 -3.50 -12.15 5.37
C SER A 152 -2.65 -10.91 5.56
N ARG A 153 -1.39 -10.97 5.10
CA ARG A 153 -0.46 -9.82 5.19
C ARG A 153 -0.24 -9.35 6.64
N SER A 154 -0.17 -10.31 7.58
CA SER A 154 -0.09 -10.04 9.02
C SER A 154 1.20 -9.37 9.49
N GLN A 155 2.24 -9.27 8.64
CA GLN A 155 3.48 -8.57 8.97
C GLN A 155 3.24 -7.13 9.42
N ILE A 156 2.22 -6.44 8.88
CA ILE A 156 1.88 -5.08 9.29
C ILE A 156 1.52 -4.97 10.77
N LEU A 157 0.95 -6.04 11.35
CA LEU A 157 0.53 -6.05 12.76
C LEU A 157 1.72 -5.96 13.72
N GLY A 158 2.87 -6.53 13.34
CA GLY A 158 4.11 -6.45 14.11
C GLY A 158 4.78 -5.07 14.09
N MET A 159 4.38 -4.20 13.17
CA MET A 159 4.87 -2.83 13.08
C MET A 159 4.06 -1.85 13.93
N LEU A 160 2.84 -2.21 14.32
CA LEU A 160 1.94 -1.30 15.03
C LEU A 160 2.10 -1.40 16.56
N PRO A 161 2.03 -0.27 17.28
CA PRO A 161 1.87 1.10 16.77
C PRO A 161 3.18 1.82 16.42
N ASP A 162 4.34 1.29 16.81
CA ASP A 162 5.62 2.01 16.91
C ASP A 162 6.31 2.21 15.52
N GLY A 163 6.03 1.36 14.55
CA GLY A 163 6.59 1.43 13.20
C GLY A 163 5.93 2.48 12.30
N ILE A 164 4.91 3.20 12.78
CA ILE A 164 4.24 4.28 12.06
C ILE A 164 4.32 5.60 12.81
N SER A 165 4.41 6.72 12.08
CA SER A 165 4.44 8.08 12.63
C SER A 165 3.15 8.41 13.39
N GLU A 166 3.14 9.50 14.16
CA GLU A 166 1.93 10.00 14.83
C GLU A 166 0.85 10.36 13.80
N ASP A 167 1.26 11.13 12.78
CA ASP A 167 0.45 11.37 11.59
C ASP A 167 0.78 10.32 10.54
N TYR A 168 -0.17 9.42 10.29
CA TYR A 168 0.02 8.27 9.40
C TYR A 168 -1.16 8.06 8.46
N CYS A 169 -0.87 7.43 7.34
CA CYS A 169 -1.86 6.84 6.43
C CYS A 169 -1.44 5.42 6.07
N ILE A 170 -2.33 4.45 6.21
CA ILE A 170 -2.13 3.07 5.79
C ILE A 170 -3.21 2.71 4.79
N ILE A 171 -2.83 2.19 3.63
CA ILE A 171 -3.77 1.63 2.65
C ILE A 171 -3.56 0.11 2.58
N VAL A 172 -4.63 -0.66 2.79
CA VAL A 172 -4.63 -2.13 2.64
C VAL A 172 -5.50 -2.51 1.45
N HIS A 173 -4.92 -3.23 0.49
CA HIS A 173 -5.57 -3.66 -0.74
C HIS A 173 -6.23 -5.05 -0.61
N ASP A 174 -7.06 -5.45 -1.58
CA ASP A 174 -7.78 -6.75 -1.64
C ASP A 174 -8.75 -6.99 -0.47
N LEU A 175 -9.36 -5.95 0.08
CA LEU A 175 -10.20 -6.06 1.29
C LEU A 175 -11.51 -6.85 1.09
N GLU A 176 -11.85 -7.28 -0.11
CA GLU A 176 -12.93 -8.23 -0.35
C GLU A 176 -12.61 -9.63 0.20
N ARG A 177 -11.35 -9.92 0.54
CA ARG A 177 -10.91 -11.21 1.09
C ARG A 177 -11.03 -11.23 2.61
N TYR A 178 -11.46 -12.35 3.13
CA TYR A 178 -11.68 -12.52 4.58
C TYR A 178 -10.41 -12.37 5.42
N GLY A 179 -9.26 -12.85 4.92
CA GLY A 179 -7.99 -12.75 5.63
C GLY A 179 -7.53 -11.30 5.84
N GLU A 180 -7.72 -10.46 4.82
CA GLU A 180 -7.39 -9.03 4.87
C GLU A 180 -8.35 -8.27 5.81
N GLN A 181 -9.63 -8.65 5.85
CA GLN A 181 -10.61 -8.08 6.80
C GLN A 181 -10.21 -8.37 8.25
N GLN A 182 -9.78 -9.60 8.55
CA GLN A 182 -9.31 -9.96 9.88
C GLN A 182 -8.05 -9.16 10.28
N THR A 183 -7.12 -8.96 9.35
CA THR A 183 -5.93 -8.13 9.59
C THR A 183 -6.32 -6.69 9.85
N LEU A 184 -7.26 -6.12 9.09
CA LEU A 184 -7.79 -4.78 9.32
C LEU A 184 -8.40 -4.64 10.72
N GLU A 185 -9.24 -5.59 11.15
CA GLU A 185 -9.83 -5.60 12.49
C GLU A 185 -8.77 -5.56 13.60
N GLU A 186 -7.69 -6.34 13.42
CA GLU A 186 -6.56 -6.34 14.37
C GLU A 186 -5.78 -5.03 14.34
N MET A 187 -5.54 -4.44 13.18
CA MET A 187 -4.89 -3.12 13.07
C MET A 187 -5.67 -2.07 13.86
N ILE A 188 -7.00 -2.00 13.65
CA ILE A 188 -7.88 -1.07 14.37
C ILE A 188 -7.82 -1.33 15.88
N ARG A 189 -7.84 -2.59 16.30
CA ARG A 189 -7.76 -2.97 17.72
C ARG A 189 -6.44 -2.54 18.34
N ILE A 190 -5.30 -2.81 17.70
CA ILE A 190 -3.95 -2.44 18.20
C ILE A 190 -3.83 -0.93 18.31
N LEU A 191 -4.17 -0.19 17.24
CA LEU A 191 -4.09 1.27 17.23
C LEU A 191 -5.01 1.91 18.28
N THR A 192 -6.23 1.40 18.42
CA THR A 192 -7.18 1.90 19.44
C THR A 192 -6.67 1.64 20.86
N ALA A 193 -6.10 0.46 21.13
CA ALA A 193 -5.53 0.12 22.43
C ALA A 193 -4.31 1.01 22.78
N ALA A 194 -3.57 1.47 21.77
CA ALA A 194 -2.48 2.42 21.92
C ALA A 194 -2.94 3.91 21.97
N GLY A 195 -4.25 4.17 22.05
CA GLY A 195 -4.78 5.54 22.05
C GLY A 195 -4.78 6.24 20.69
N ARG A 196 -4.44 5.52 19.61
CA ARG A 196 -4.30 6.04 18.24
C ARG A 196 -5.47 5.61 17.33
N LYS A 197 -6.71 5.75 17.82
CA LYS A 197 -7.91 5.32 17.09
C LYS A 197 -7.95 5.89 15.66
N PRO A 198 -7.92 5.04 14.62
CA PRO A 198 -7.87 5.50 13.22
C PRO A 198 -9.21 6.02 12.72
N VAL A 199 -9.17 6.93 11.75
CA VAL A 199 -10.26 7.15 10.81
C VAL A 199 -10.16 6.07 9.74
N VAL A 200 -11.29 5.43 9.41
CA VAL A 200 -11.30 4.29 8.48
C VAL A 200 -12.27 4.57 7.34
N ARG A 201 -11.82 4.41 6.11
CA ARG A 201 -12.64 4.55 4.90
C ARG A 201 -12.44 3.38 3.95
N LEU A 202 -13.54 2.72 3.59
CA LEU A 202 -13.56 1.67 2.57
C LEU A 202 -13.82 2.29 1.19
N PHE A 203 -12.99 1.95 0.24
CA PHE A 203 -13.12 2.29 -1.17
C PHE A 203 -13.45 1.03 -1.97
N HIS A 204 -14.44 1.12 -2.83
CA HIS A 204 -14.85 0.02 -3.71
C HIS A 204 -14.32 0.25 -5.12
N GLY A 205 -13.87 -0.81 -5.79
CA GLY A 205 -13.37 -0.83 -7.15
C GLY A 205 -13.56 -2.21 -7.79
N GLU A 206 -12.74 -2.57 -8.72
CA GLU A 206 -12.58 -3.96 -9.15
C GLU A 206 -12.15 -4.79 -7.96
N LYS A 207 -11.16 -4.31 -7.23
CA LYS A 207 -10.77 -4.74 -5.90
C LYS A 207 -11.13 -3.64 -4.89
N SER A 208 -11.36 -4.03 -3.65
CA SER A 208 -11.62 -3.06 -2.60
C SER A 208 -10.34 -2.77 -1.82
N HIS A 209 -10.17 -1.53 -1.40
CA HIS A 209 -9.10 -1.16 -0.48
C HIS A 209 -9.65 -0.32 0.67
N VAL A 210 -8.93 -0.30 1.77
CA VAL A 210 -9.26 0.52 2.93
C VAL A 210 -8.12 1.49 3.21
N MET A 211 -8.49 2.70 3.61
CA MET A 211 -7.56 3.69 4.15
C MET A 211 -7.80 3.84 5.64
N LEU A 212 -6.74 3.72 6.43
CA LEU A 212 -6.69 4.06 7.84
C LEU A 212 -5.76 5.24 8.00
N CYS A 213 -6.19 6.31 8.65
CA CYS A 213 -5.30 7.43 8.93
C CYS A 213 -5.52 7.99 10.35
N SER A 214 -4.54 8.76 10.84
CA SER A 214 -4.67 9.53 12.06
C SER A 214 -5.83 10.52 11.99
N GLN A 215 -6.36 10.94 13.15
CA GLN A 215 -7.47 11.90 13.21
C GLN A 215 -7.11 13.25 12.55
N SER A 216 -5.86 13.69 12.64
CA SER A 216 -5.34 14.89 11.97
C SER A 216 -5.45 14.85 10.45
N LEU A 217 -5.37 13.63 9.88
CA LEU A 217 -5.40 13.39 8.43
C LEU A 217 -6.77 12.89 7.92
N TYR A 218 -7.85 13.07 8.70
CA TYR A 218 -9.19 12.56 8.34
C TYR A 218 -9.65 13.00 6.94
N PHE A 219 -9.21 14.17 6.48
CA PHE A 219 -9.55 14.71 5.16
C PHE A 219 -9.06 13.84 3.99
N LEU A 220 -8.01 13.02 4.18
CA LEU A 220 -7.57 12.06 3.17
C LEU A 220 -8.67 11.03 2.82
N THR A 221 -9.59 10.78 3.74
CA THR A 221 -10.69 9.83 3.52
C THR A 221 -11.86 10.43 2.73
N THR A 222 -11.82 11.73 2.45
CA THR A 222 -12.91 12.46 1.75
C THR A 222 -12.61 12.75 0.28
N VAL A 223 -11.40 12.46 -0.17
CA VAL A 223 -10.90 12.79 -1.51
C VAL A 223 -10.78 11.60 -2.43
#